data_7fb0519fcd9c1a91dfc8ff963e3fc433
#
_entry.id   7fb0519fcd9c1a91dfc8ff963e3fc433
#
_cell.length_a   1.000
_cell.length_b   1.000
_cell.length_c   1.000
_cell.angle_alpha   90.00
_cell.angle_beta   90.00
_cell.angle_gamma   90.00
#
_symmetry.space_group_name_H-M   'P 1'
#
loop_
_entity.id
_entity.type
_entity.pdbx_description
1 polymer ?
#
loop_
_entity_poly.entity_id
_entity_poly.type
_entity_poly.pdbx_seq_one_letter_code
_entity_poly.pdbx_strand_id
1 'polypeptide(L)'
;MIVVDASVLVDFLSLVRIDPALDERIATSDELHAPHLIDVEVAHALQRLAIRGSIGADRAADARLDLAALPLRRYPHGPFVERAWELRHNVSAYAAMYVALAELLDAPLITCDASLARAAGVRAQIEVYAPV
;
A
#
# COMPACT_ATOMS: atom_id res chain seq x y z
N MET A 1 -10.15 5.46 -9.31
CA MET A 1 -9.11 6.04 -8.45
C MET A 1 -9.07 5.30 -7.12
N ILE A 2 -7.94 4.72 -6.76
CA ILE A 2 -7.71 4.09 -5.46
C ILE A 2 -6.34 4.49 -4.92
N VAL A 3 -6.22 4.51 -3.60
CA VAL A 3 -4.93 4.60 -2.92
C VAL A 3 -4.53 3.18 -2.51
N VAL A 4 -3.33 2.77 -2.86
CA VAL A 4 -2.81 1.44 -2.52
C VAL A 4 -1.68 1.56 -1.51
N ASP A 5 -1.66 0.69 -0.49
CA ASP A 5 -0.54 0.66 0.42
C ASP A 5 0.47 -0.42 0.02
N ALA A 6 1.61 -0.45 0.73
CA ALA A 6 2.69 -1.37 0.40
C ALA A 6 2.27 -2.83 0.53
N SER A 7 1.40 -3.16 1.49
CA SER A 7 1.00 -4.55 1.73
C SER A 7 0.30 -5.17 0.51
N VAL A 8 -0.62 -4.44 -0.12
CA VAL A 8 -1.31 -4.94 -1.30
C VAL A 8 -0.40 -5.02 -2.52
N LEU A 9 0.52 -4.06 -2.68
CA LEU A 9 1.46 -4.11 -3.81
C LEU A 9 2.48 -5.23 -3.65
N VAL A 10 2.93 -5.50 -2.44
CA VAL A 10 3.82 -6.65 -2.19
C VAL A 10 3.12 -7.95 -2.55
N ASP A 11 1.88 -8.14 -2.12
CA ASP A 11 1.10 -9.32 -2.47
C ASP A 11 0.88 -9.43 -3.99
N PHE A 12 0.51 -8.33 -4.61
CA PHE A 12 0.26 -8.30 -6.05
C PHE A 12 1.52 -8.59 -6.90
N LEU A 13 2.68 -8.04 -6.49
CA LEU A 13 3.90 -8.11 -7.28
C LEU A 13 4.76 -9.33 -6.98
N SER A 14 4.75 -9.83 -5.73
CA SER A 14 5.62 -10.92 -5.33
C SER A 14 5.14 -12.29 -5.82
N LEU A 15 3.85 -12.42 -6.11
CA LEU A 15 3.19 -13.67 -6.52
C LEU A 15 3.32 -14.80 -5.47
N VAL A 16 3.68 -14.45 -4.23
CA VAL A 16 3.72 -15.40 -3.12
C VAL A 16 2.32 -15.90 -2.79
N ARG A 17 1.39 -14.97 -2.86
CA ARG A 17 0.01 -15.26 -2.61
C ARG A 17 -0.83 -14.56 -3.69
N ILE A 18 -1.56 -15.36 -4.46
CA ILE A 18 -2.40 -14.86 -5.52
C ILE A 18 -3.82 -14.70 -4.96
N ASP A 19 -4.28 -13.46 -4.94
CA ASP A 19 -5.66 -13.13 -4.57
C ASP A 19 -6.36 -12.58 -5.82
N PRO A 20 -7.23 -13.38 -6.46
CA PRO A 20 -7.91 -12.93 -7.68
C PRO A 20 -8.76 -11.67 -7.46
N ALA A 21 -9.34 -11.49 -6.27
CA ALA A 21 -10.14 -10.30 -5.98
C ALA A 21 -9.28 -9.04 -5.91
N LEU A 22 -8.09 -9.13 -5.31
CA LEU A 22 -7.13 -8.03 -5.27
C LEU A 22 -6.61 -7.71 -6.67
N ASP A 23 -6.23 -8.73 -7.43
CA ASP A 23 -5.74 -8.56 -8.78
C ASP A 23 -6.77 -7.85 -9.66
N GLU A 24 -8.02 -8.28 -9.58
CA GLU A 24 -9.13 -7.64 -10.31
C GLU A 24 -9.32 -6.20 -9.87
N ARG A 25 -9.27 -5.94 -8.56
CA ARG A 25 -9.46 -4.59 -8.02
C ARG A 25 -8.40 -3.63 -8.53
N ILE A 26 -7.15 -4.07 -8.59
CA ILE A 26 -6.05 -3.26 -9.12
C ILE A 26 -6.19 -3.10 -10.64
N ALA A 27 -6.46 -4.19 -11.34
CA ALA A 27 -6.56 -4.19 -12.81
C ALA A 27 -7.72 -3.34 -13.34
N THR A 28 -8.82 -3.25 -12.60
CA THR A 28 -10.00 -2.49 -13.02
C THR A 28 -9.97 -1.02 -12.58
N SER A 29 -8.96 -0.62 -11.79
CA SER A 29 -8.81 0.76 -11.35
C SER A 29 -8.16 1.59 -12.46
N ASP A 30 -8.74 2.73 -12.74
CA ASP A 30 -8.24 3.66 -13.75
C ASP A 30 -6.97 4.39 -13.30
N GLU A 31 -6.85 4.65 -11.99
CA GLU A 31 -5.70 5.36 -11.42
C GLU A 31 -5.29 4.74 -10.08
N LEU A 32 -3.99 4.52 -9.92
CA LEU A 32 -3.36 4.08 -8.68
C LEU A 32 -2.59 5.24 -8.07
N HIS A 33 -2.77 5.46 -6.77
CA HIS A 33 -2.15 6.56 -6.04
C HIS A 33 -1.47 6.06 -4.77
N ALA A 34 -0.32 6.63 -4.42
CA ALA A 34 0.39 6.31 -3.18
C ALA A 34 1.32 7.46 -2.78
N PRO A 35 1.68 7.59 -1.50
CA PRO A 35 2.76 8.51 -1.11
C PRO A 35 4.11 7.98 -1.62
N HIS A 36 5.12 8.86 -1.72
CA HIS A 36 6.49 8.48 -2.10
C HIS A 36 7.02 7.31 -1.27
N LEU A 37 6.57 7.18 -0.04
CA LEU A 37 6.95 6.10 0.88
C LEU A 37 6.73 4.70 0.29
N ILE A 38 5.82 4.56 -0.65
CA ILE A 38 5.49 3.27 -1.25
C ILE A 38 6.72 2.54 -1.81
N ASP A 39 7.60 3.25 -2.48
CA ASP A 39 8.78 2.63 -3.09
C ASP A 39 9.73 2.06 -2.04
N VAL A 40 9.93 2.77 -0.94
CA VAL A 40 10.79 2.31 0.15
C VAL A 40 10.17 1.13 0.89
N GLU A 41 8.89 1.21 1.20
CA GLU A 41 8.21 0.13 1.93
C GLU A 41 8.12 -1.15 1.12
N VAL A 42 7.81 -1.07 -0.17
CA VAL A 42 7.78 -2.24 -1.04
C VAL A 42 9.18 -2.85 -1.19
N ALA A 43 10.19 -2.01 -1.44
CA ALA A 43 11.57 -2.49 -1.54
C ALA A 43 12.01 -3.20 -0.25
N HIS A 44 11.69 -2.63 0.91
CA HIS A 44 12.02 -3.22 2.21
C HIS A 44 11.32 -4.57 2.40
N ALA A 45 10.03 -4.66 2.08
CA ALA A 45 9.28 -5.91 2.20
C ALA A 45 9.80 -6.99 1.26
N LEU A 46 10.12 -6.65 0.01
CA LEU A 46 10.69 -7.59 -0.96
C LEU A 46 12.07 -8.10 -0.49
N GLN A 47 12.88 -7.19 0.06
CA GLN A 47 14.19 -7.53 0.61
C GLN A 47 14.04 -8.55 1.75
N ARG A 48 13.11 -8.32 2.67
CA ARG A 48 12.87 -9.23 3.79
C ARG A 48 12.38 -10.60 3.32
N LEU A 49 11.47 -10.63 2.36
CA LEU A 49 10.95 -11.88 1.80
C LEU A 49 12.08 -12.68 1.13
N ALA A 50 12.96 -12.03 0.38
CA ALA A 50 14.09 -12.68 -0.28
C ALA A 50 15.12 -13.20 0.73
N ILE A 51 15.46 -12.41 1.75
CA ILE A 51 16.41 -12.81 2.80
C ILE A 51 15.89 -14.02 3.58
N ARG A 52 14.60 -14.09 3.86
CA ARG A 52 13.98 -15.22 4.55
C ARG A 52 13.76 -16.43 3.65
N GLY A 53 14.02 -16.31 2.36
CA GLY A 53 13.78 -17.39 1.39
C GLY A 53 12.31 -17.60 1.06
N SER A 54 11.41 -16.68 1.43
CA SER A 54 9.99 -16.77 1.09
C SER A 54 9.73 -16.56 -0.39
N ILE A 55 10.61 -15.81 -1.07
CA ILE A 55 10.64 -15.69 -2.53
C ILE A 55 12.07 -15.82 -3.00
N GLY A 56 12.26 -16.22 -4.27
CA GLY A 56 13.57 -16.25 -4.89
C GLY A 56 14.09 -14.85 -5.19
N ALA A 57 15.41 -14.70 -5.27
CA ALA A 57 16.06 -13.43 -5.59
C ALA A 57 15.58 -12.86 -6.94
N ASP A 58 15.39 -13.74 -7.93
CA ASP A 58 14.92 -13.33 -9.26
C ASP A 58 13.50 -12.78 -9.21
N ARG A 59 12.61 -13.43 -8.44
CA ARG A 59 11.24 -12.93 -8.29
C ARG A 59 11.21 -11.58 -7.57
N ALA A 60 12.05 -11.40 -6.55
CA ALA A 60 12.15 -10.13 -5.85
C ALA A 60 12.63 -9.01 -6.78
N ALA A 61 13.65 -9.31 -7.61
CA ALA A 61 14.18 -8.35 -8.59
C ALA A 61 13.12 -7.99 -9.64
N ASP A 62 12.37 -8.97 -10.14
CA ASP A 62 11.31 -8.75 -11.11
C ASP A 62 10.17 -7.93 -10.51
N ALA A 63 9.78 -8.21 -9.27
CA ALA A 63 8.75 -7.45 -8.57
C ALA A 63 9.13 -5.97 -8.43
N ARG A 64 10.40 -5.70 -8.13
CA ARG A 64 10.90 -4.32 -8.08
C ARG A 64 10.79 -3.61 -9.42
N LEU A 65 11.13 -4.30 -10.50
CA LEU A 65 11.02 -3.75 -11.86
C LEU A 65 9.54 -3.52 -12.24
N ASP A 66 8.68 -4.47 -11.87
CA ASP A 66 7.24 -4.35 -12.12
C ASP A 66 6.64 -3.15 -11.38
N LEU A 67 7.09 -2.89 -10.15
CA LEU A 67 6.67 -1.70 -9.41
C LEU A 67 7.04 -0.41 -10.15
N ALA A 68 8.26 -0.35 -10.68
CA ALA A 68 8.73 0.81 -11.43
C ALA A 68 7.92 1.03 -12.72
N ALA A 69 7.38 -0.05 -13.30
CA ALA A 69 6.58 -0.01 -14.53
C ALA A 69 5.09 0.27 -14.29
N LEU A 70 4.59 0.14 -13.05
CA LEU A 70 3.20 0.42 -12.74
C LEU A 70 2.86 1.90 -12.95
N PRO A 71 1.70 2.22 -13.55
CA PRO A 71 1.24 3.60 -13.68
C PRO A 71 0.72 4.13 -12.35
N LEU A 72 1.62 4.28 -11.40
CA LEU A 72 1.33 4.68 -10.02
C LEU A 72 1.70 6.16 -9.84
N ARG A 73 0.73 6.95 -9.40
CA ARG A 73 0.96 8.36 -9.10
C ARG A 73 1.43 8.51 -7.66
N ARG A 74 2.59 9.13 -7.48
CA ARG A 74 3.25 9.30 -6.19
C ARG A 74 3.12 10.72 -5.68
N TYR A 75 3.01 10.87 -4.36
CA TYR A 75 2.77 12.16 -3.69
C TYR A 75 3.80 12.42 -2.59
N PRO A 76 4.25 13.68 -2.42
CA PRO A 76 5.18 14.03 -1.34
C PRO A 76 4.51 13.95 0.03
N HIS A 77 5.31 13.69 1.07
CA HIS A 77 4.80 13.49 2.43
C HIS A 77 4.42 14.79 3.15
N GLY A 78 5.12 15.88 2.85
CA GLY A 78 4.96 17.14 3.59
C GLY A 78 3.51 17.55 3.85
N PRO A 79 2.63 17.56 2.83
CA PRO A 79 1.23 17.97 3.02
C PRO A 79 0.42 17.07 3.97
N PHE A 80 0.91 15.87 4.30
CA PHE A 80 0.17 14.89 5.10
C PHE A 80 0.65 14.78 6.55
N VAL A 81 1.75 15.46 6.90
CA VAL A 81 2.36 15.32 8.23
C VAL A 81 1.43 15.81 9.33
N GLU A 82 0.73 16.91 9.12
CA GLU A 82 -0.22 17.44 10.11
C GLU A 82 -1.33 16.44 10.41
N ARG A 83 -1.93 15.85 9.37
CA ARG A 83 -2.99 14.85 9.54
C ARG A 83 -2.45 13.58 10.22
N ALA A 84 -1.24 13.16 9.87
CA ALA A 84 -0.58 12.03 10.53
C ALA A 84 -0.40 12.29 12.02
N TRP A 85 -0.03 13.50 12.39
CA TRP A 85 0.12 13.89 13.80
C TRP A 85 -1.22 13.83 14.56
N GLU A 86 -2.31 14.27 13.93
CA GLU A 86 -3.66 14.14 14.52
C GLU A 86 -4.00 12.67 14.79
N LEU A 87 -3.57 11.75 13.95
CA LEU A 87 -3.86 10.32 14.05
C LEU A 87 -2.86 9.54 14.92
N ARG A 88 -1.86 10.20 15.50
CA ARG A 88 -0.69 9.56 16.11
C ARG A 88 -0.97 8.53 17.20
N HIS A 89 -2.09 8.64 17.90
CA HIS A 89 -2.45 7.70 18.97
C HIS A 89 -3.09 6.41 18.44
N ASN A 90 -3.56 6.40 17.21
CA ASN A 90 -4.35 5.30 16.66
C ASN A 90 -3.74 4.68 15.41
N VAL A 91 -2.87 5.41 14.71
CA VAL A 91 -2.28 5.01 13.42
C VAL A 91 -0.82 5.41 13.41
N SER A 92 0.07 4.53 12.93
CA SER A 92 1.49 4.88 12.77
C SER A 92 1.64 6.02 11.76
N ALA A 93 2.74 6.77 11.87
CA ALA A 93 3.04 7.83 10.91
C ALA A 93 3.11 7.30 9.48
N TYR A 94 3.65 6.10 9.30
CA TYR A 94 3.74 5.44 7.99
C TYR A 94 2.36 5.17 7.39
N ALA A 95 1.50 4.48 8.13
CA ALA A 95 0.13 4.18 7.67
C ALA A 95 -0.69 5.45 7.49
N ALA A 96 -0.47 6.46 8.33
CA ALA A 96 -1.19 7.72 8.26
C ALA A 96 -0.92 8.50 6.98
N MET A 97 0.23 8.31 6.32
CA MET A 97 0.50 8.93 5.01
C MET A 97 -0.51 8.42 3.97
N TYR A 98 -0.79 7.14 3.98
CA TYR A 98 -1.77 6.53 3.05
C TYR A 98 -3.19 6.98 3.39
N VAL A 99 -3.54 6.99 4.67
CA VAL A 99 -4.86 7.45 5.13
C VAL A 99 -5.10 8.90 4.74
N ALA A 100 -4.15 9.78 5.01
CA ALA A 100 -4.26 11.20 4.70
C ALA A 100 -4.40 11.43 3.19
N LEU A 101 -3.64 10.71 2.37
CA LEU A 101 -3.76 10.78 0.92
C LEU A 101 -5.15 10.34 0.45
N ALA A 102 -5.66 9.23 0.98
CA ALA A 102 -6.97 8.72 0.62
C ALA A 102 -8.08 9.73 1.00
N GLU A 103 -7.96 10.35 2.16
CA GLU A 103 -8.90 11.39 2.59
C GLU A 103 -8.85 12.61 1.67
N LEU A 104 -7.64 13.06 1.30
CA LEU A 104 -7.47 14.20 0.41
C LEU A 104 -8.10 13.96 -0.97
N LEU A 105 -7.90 12.75 -1.52
CA LEU A 105 -8.40 12.38 -2.84
C LEU A 105 -9.86 11.93 -2.81
N ASP A 106 -10.45 11.76 -1.63
CA ASP A 106 -11.76 11.13 -1.46
C ASP A 106 -11.85 9.79 -2.21
N ALA A 107 -10.81 8.99 -2.05
CA ALA A 107 -10.64 7.69 -2.70
C ALA A 107 -10.48 6.60 -1.66
N PRO A 108 -10.92 5.36 -1.94
CA PRO A 108 -10.71 4.26 -0.99
C PRO A 108 -9.24 3.89 -0.88
N LEU A 109 -8.83 3.52 0.33
CA LEU A 109 -7.52 2.96 0.62
C LEU A 109 -7.62 1.43 0.61
N ILE A 110 -6.83 0.81 -0.25
CA ILE A 110 -6.76 -0.65 -0.41
C ILE A 110 -5.58 -1.15 0.42
N THR A 111 -5.83 -2.05 1.36
CA THR A 111 -4.82 -2.51 2.31
C THR A 111 -5.03 -3.98 2.69
N CYS A 112 -3.97 -4.64 3.15
CA CYS A 112 -4.06 -5.94 3.82
C CYS A 112 -4.12 -5.80 5.34
N ASP A 113 -4.04 -4.59 5.88
CA ASP A 113 -4.06 -4.33 7.32
C ASP A 113 -5.49 -4.06 7.81
N ALA A 114 -6.12 -5.10 8.38
CA ALA A 114 -7.47 -5.01 8.91
C ALA A 114 -7.61 -3.99 10.05
N SER A 115 -6.52 -3.68 10.77
CA SER A 115 -6.57 -2.73 11.88
C SER A 115 -6.91 -1.31 11.43
N LEU A 116 -6.59 -0.94 10.19
CA LEU A 116 -6.91 0.37 9.66
C LEU A 116 -8.43 0.59 9.52
N ALA A 117 -9.19 -0.46 9.25
CA ALA A 117 -10.64 -0.36 9.14
C ALA A 117 -11.31 -0.07 10.49
N ARG A 118 -10.61 -0.35 11.59
CA ARG A 118 -11.10 -0.15 12.96
C ARG A 118 -10.44 1.03 13.68
N ALA A 119 -9.48 1.69 13.06
CA ALA A 119 -8.72 2.76 13.71
C ALA A 119 -9.60 4.00 13.92
N ALA A 120 -9.62 4.50 15.16
CA ALA A 120 -10.39 5.69 15.49
C ALA A 120 -9.82 6.91 14.78
N GLY A 121 -10.70 7.79 14.32
CA GLY A 121 -10.33 9.04 13.68
C GLY A 121 -10.08 8.96 12.17
N VAL A 122 -9.95 7.76 11.62
CA VAL A 122 -9.79 7.57 10.16
C VAL A 122 -11.11 7.88 9.46
N ARG A 123 -11.07 8.77 8.49
CA ARG A 123 -12.24 9.17 7.69
C ARG A 123 -12.24 8.55 6.29
N ALA A 124 -11.12 7.98 5.87
CA ALA A 124 -11.04 7.31 4.58
C ALA A 124 -11.87 6.03 4.57
N GLN A 125 -12.41 5.69 3.42
CA GLN A 125 -12.99 4.38 3.19
C GLN A 125 -11.85 3.36 3.09
N ILE A 126 -11.88 2.31 3.91
CA ILE A 126 -10.83 1.28 3.94
C ILE A 126 -11.39 -0.01 3.35
N GLU A 127 -10.74 -0.51 2.29
CA GLU A 127 -11.03 -1.83 1.71
C GLU A 127 -9.91 -2.78 2.10
N VAL A 128 -10.27 -3.84 2.84
CA VAL A 128 -9.29 -4.80 3.36
C VAL A 128 -9.27 -6.06 2.52
N TYR A 129 -8.08 -6.44 2.05
CA TYR A 129 -7.80 -7.71 1.38
C TYR A 129 -6.91 -8.54 2.30
N ALA A 130 -7.51 -9.05 3.37
CA ALA A 130 -6.75 -9.76 4.40
C ALA A 130 -6.16 -11.07 3.87
N PRO A 131 -4.98 -11.48 4.40
CA PRO A 131 -4.46 -12.82 4.16
C PRO A 131 -5.48 -13.88 4.59
N VAL A 132 -5.64 -14.86 3.73
CA VAL A 132 -6.44 -16.04 4.06
C VAL A 132 -5.67 -16.89 5.08
#